data_23a2c1b08838f544950217696a9b77f3
#
_entry.id   23a2c1b08838f544950217696a9b77f3
#
_cell.length_a   1.000
_cell.length_b   1.000
_cell.length_c   1.000
_cell.angle_alpha   90.00
_cell.angle_beta   90.00
_cell.angle_gamma   90.00
#
_symmetry.space_group_name_H-M   'P 1'
#
loop_
_entity.id
_entity.type
_entity.pdbx_description
1 polymer ?
#
loop_
_entity_poly.entity_id
_entity_poly.type
_entity_poly.pdbx_seq_one_letter_code
_entity_poly.pdbx_strand_id
1 'polypeptide(L)'
;MELSQILTLSTAHLHPLEAAKIDKVAYVANDTLSLVNTSPEMYDYYIKESLPCLVELLKLVKEQYLGVGYVLFDPDTSVIPYIKSYDW
;
A
#
# COMPACT_ATOMS: atom_id res chain seq x y z
N MET A 1 -14.58 -9.06 -18.01
CA MET A 1 -14.17 -8.78 -16.61
C MET A 1 -12.66 -8.75 -16.52
N GLU A 2 -12.14 -7.67 -15.99
CA GLU A 2 -10.71 -7.59 -15.75
C GLU A 2 -10.36 -8.19 -14.40
N LEU A 3 -9.30 -8.97 -14.38
CA LEU A 3 -8.77 -9.51 -13.13
C LEU A 3 -7.58 -8.66 -12.70
N SER A 4 -7.71 -8.00 -11.56
CA SER A 4 -6.62 -7.25 -10.96
C SER A 4 -5.80 -8.16 -10.07
N GLN A 5 -4.48 -8.03 -10.17
CA GLN A 5 -3.57 -8.77 -9.30
C GLN A 5 -3.43 -8.03 -7.97
N ILE A 6 -3.24 -8.80 -6.91
CA ILE A 6 -2.97 -8.28 -5.58
C ILE A 6 -1.53 -8.62 -5.22
N LEU A 7 -0.75 -7.61 -4.86
CA LEU A 7 0.60 -7.80 -4.34
C LEU A 7 0.54 -7.69 -2.82
N THR A 8 1.04 -8.71 -2.12
CA THR A 8 1.13 -8.68 -0.66
C THR A 8 2.48 -8.11 -0.25
N LEU A 9 2.47 -7.08 0.57
CA LEU A 9 3.66 -6.43 1.10
C LEU A 9 3.65 -6.45 2.62
N SER A 10 4.83 -6.45 3.22
CA SER A 10 4.93 -6.26 4.66
C SER A 10 4.39 -4.89 5.07
N THR A 11 3.71 -4.82 6.20
CA THR A 11 3.28 -3.56 6.78
C THR A 11 4.46 -2.64 7.08
N ALA A 12 5.66 -3.21 7.24
CA ALA A 12 6.88 -2.42 7.45
C ALA A 12 7.22 -1.49 6.29
N HIS A 13 6.64 -1.69 5.11
CA HIS A 13 6.79 -0.77 3.98
C HIS A 13 5.91 0.48 4.11
N LEU A 14 4.98 0.51 5.08
CA LEU A 14 4.20 1.69 5.40
C LEU A 14 4.92 2.54 6.43
N HIS A 15 4.89 3.86 6.24
CA HIS A 15 5.36 4.76 7.28
C HIS A 15 4.45 4.61 8.51
N PRO A 16 5.01 4.50 9.74
CA PRO A 16 4.19 4.26 10.93
C PRO A 16 3.07 5.27 11.15
N LEU A 17 3.32 6.54 10.86
CA LEU A 17 2.30 7.58 11.00
C LEU A 17 1.17 7.43 9.97
N GLU A 18 1.49 6.91 8.79
CA GLU A 18 0.48 6.67 7.75
C GLU A 18 -0.28 5.39 8.00
N ALA A 19 0.36 4.38 8.58
CA ALA A 19 -0.32 3.14 8.92
C ALA A 19 -1.49 3.37 9.86
N ALA A 20 -1.40 4.35 10.75
CA ALA A 20 -2.47 4.71 11.66
C ALA A 20 -3.70 5.29 10.93
N LYS A 21 -3.52 5.77 9.71
CA LYS A 21 -4.58 6.40 8.90
C LYS A 21 -5.06 5.52 7.77
N ILE A 22 -4.42 4.38 7.53
CA ILE A 22 -4.69 3.57 6.35
C ILE A 22 -6.15 3.07 6.31
N ASP A 23 -6.77 2.89 7.46
CA ASP A 23 -8.15 2.44 7.56
C ASP A 23 -9.14 3.36 6.85
N LYS A 24 -8.79 4.64 6.71
CA LYS A 24 -9.66 5.62 6.05
C LYS A 24 -9.75 5.39 4.54
N VAL A 25 -8.74 4.76 3.96
CA VAL A 25 -8.62 4.60 2.52
C VAL A 25 -8.61 3.14 2.07
N ALA A 26 -8.39 2.20 2.99
CA ALA A 26 -8.33 0.78 2.67
C ALA A 26 -9.73 0.20 2.44
N TYR A 27 -9.84 -0.68 1.44
CA TYR A 27 -11.10 -1.38 1.18
C TYR A 27 -11.38 -2.45 2.21
N VAL A 28 -10.34 -3.17 2.61
CA VAL A 28 -10.45 -4.19 3.67
C VAL A 28 -9.43 -3.83 4.72
N ALA A 29 -9.91 -3.56 5.91
CA ALA A 29 -9.06 -3.25 7.04
C ALA A 29 -9.54 -4.05 8.22
N ASN A 30 -8.60 -4.70 8.88
CA ASN A 30 -8.83 -5.33 10.17
C ASN A 30 -7.57 -5.07 11.00
N ASP A 31 -7.42 -5.75 12.13
CA ASP A 31 -6.31 -5.48 13.04
C ASP A 31 -4.94 -5.63 12.38
N THR A 32 -4.83 -6.44 11.32
CA THR A 32 -3.54 -6.77 10.72
C THR A 32 -3.46 -6.57 9.21
N LEU A 33 -4.59 -6.52 8.49
CA LEU A 33 -4.60 -6.51 7.03
C LEU A 33 -5.29 -5.27 6.48
N SER A 34 -4.69 -4.67 5.46
CA SER A 34 -5.25 -3.50 4.76
C SER A 34 -5.06 -3.67 3.25
N LEU A 35 -6.13 -3.54 2.48
CA LEU A 35 -6.12 -3.65 1.03
C LEU A 35 -6.30 -2.26 0.41
N VAL A 36 -5.32 -1.85 -0.40
CA VAL A 36 -5.28 -0.49 -0.95
C VAL A 36 -5.27 -0.55 -2.48
N ASN A 37 -6.11 0.28 -3.11
CA ASN A 37 -6.15 0.43 -4.56
C ASN A 37 -4.93 1.21 -5.05
N THR A 38 -4.25 0.70 -6.09
CA THR A 38 -3.04 1.31 -6.64
C THR A 38 -3.32 2.28 -7.80
N SER A 39 -4.57 2.49 -8.17
CA SER A 39 -4.93 3.33 -9.31
C SER A 39 -4.39 4.76 -9.14
N PRO A 40 -3.77 5.35 -10.18
CA PRO A 40 -3.32 6.74 -10.12
C PRO A 40 -4.44 7.74 -9.82
N GLU A 41 -5.67 7.39 -10.12
CA GLU A 41 -6.84 8.24 -9.81
C GLU A 41 -7.01 8.45 -8.30
N MET A 42 -6.47 7.54 -7.49
CA MET A 42 -6.57 7.61 -6.04
C MET A 42 -5.47 8.44 -5.39
N TYR A 43 -4.42 8.82 -6.14
CA TYR A 43 -3.25 9.49 -5.55
C TYR A 43 -3.62 10.81 -4.89
N ASP A 44 -4.46 11.63 -5.54
CA ASP A 44 -4.87 12.92 -4.97
C ASP A 44 -5.65 12.73 -3.67
N TYR A 45 -6.49 11.70 -3.62
CA TYR A 45 -7.24 11.36 -2.42
C TYR A 45 -6.29 10.96 -1.28
N TYR A 46 -5.30 10.11 -1.59
CA TYR A 46 -4.33 9.68 -0.57
C TYR A 46 -3.49 10.85 -0.05
N ILE A 47 -3.08 11.76 -0.94
CA ILE A 47 -2.34 12.95 -0.52
C ILE A 47 -3.21 13.84 0.38
N LYS A 48 -4.49 13.98 0.04
CA LYS A 48 -5.44 14.74 0.82
C LYS A 48 -5.62 14.17 2.23
N GLU A 49 -5.49 12.85 2.36
CA GLU A 49 -5.56 12.15 3.65
C GLU A 49 -4.20 12.08 4.35
N SER A 50 -3.21 12.84 3.87
CA SER A 50 -1.85 12.90 4.43
C SER A 50 -1.10 11.58 4.34
N LEU A 51 -1.15 10.94 3.16
CA LEU A 51 -0.48 9.67 2.90
C LEU A 51 0.52 9.77 1.74
N PRO A 52 1.46 10.74 1.76
CA PRO A 52 2.40 10.91 0.65
C PRO A 52 3.37 9.73 0.48
N CYS A 53 3.78 9.09 1.57
CA CYS A 53 4.68 7.93 1.49
C CYS A 53 3.96 6.74 0.86
N LEU A 54 2.67 6.58 1.13
CA LEU A 54 1.87 5.55 0.47
C LEU A 54 1.83 5.77 -1.04
N VAL A 55 1.62 7.00 -1.49
CA VAL A 55 1.58 7.33 -2.91
C VAL A 55 2.91 6.97 -3.58
N GLU A 56 4.04 7.32 -2.95
CA GLU A 56 5.35 6.97 -3.49
C GLU A 56 5.54 5.45 -3.59
N LEU A 57 5.11 4.72 -2.57
CA LEU A 57 5.17 3.26 -2.57
C LEU A 57 4.32 2.68 -3.70
N LEU A 58 3.10 3.18 -3.89
CA LEU A 58 2.21 2.68 -4.94
C LEU A 58 2.75 2.98 -6.34
N LYS A 59 3.39 4.13 -6.53
CA LYS A 59 4.05 4.44 -7.80
C LYS A 59 5.17 3.45 -8.10
N LEU A 60 5.98 3.13 -7.09
CA LEU A 60 7.05 2.16 -7.22
C LEU A 60 6.50 0.77 -7.54
N VAL A 61 5.44 0.36 -6.87
CA VAL A 61 4.80 -0.93 -7.11
C VAL A 61 4.31 -1.04 -8.56
N LYS A 62 3.66 -0.02 -9.07
CA LYS A 62 3.17 -0.03 -10.45
C LYS A 62 4.30 -0.06 -11.47
N GLU A 63 5.43 0.54 -11.14
CA GLU A 63 6.61 0.54 -11.99
C GLU A 63 7.30 -0.83 -12.01
N GLN A 64 7.40 -1.48 -10.85
CA GLN A 64 8.12 -2.74 -10.70
C GLN A 64 7.26 -3.97 -10.96
N TYR A 65 5.96 -3.87 -10.73
CA TYR A 65 5.03 -4.99 -10.84
C TYR A 65 3.84 -4.60 -11.71
N LEU A 66 3.99 -4.76 -13.02
CA LEU A 66 2.93 -4.39 -13.97
C LEU A 66 1.69 -5.25 -13.74
N GLY A 67 0.53 -4.62 -13.81
CA GLY A 67 -0.75 -5.31 -13.67
C GLY A 67 -1.29 -5.42 -12.25
N VAL A 68 -0.53 -4.95 -11.26
CA VAL A 68 -1.00 -4.94 -9.87
C VAL A 68 -2.04 -3.84 -9.68
N GLY A 69 -3.26 -4.21 -9.29
CA GLY A 69 -4.35 -3.28 -9.04
C GLY A 69 -4.55 -2.94 -7.56
N TYR A 70 -4.06 -3.81 -6.67
CA TYR A 70 -4.21 -3.65 -5.23
C TYR A 70 -2.95 -4.09 -4.51
N VAL A 71 -2.67 -3.47 -3.37
CA VAL A 71 -1.63 -3.90 -2.45
C VAL A 71 -2.27 -4.30 -1.14
N LEU A 72 -1.96 -5.50 -0.66
CA LEU A 72 -2.39 -5.98 0.64
C LEU A 72 -1.20 -5.87 1.61
N PHE A 73 -1.38 -5.11 2.68
CA PHE A 73 -0.36 -4.98 3.72
C PHE A 73 -0.59 -6.02 4.81
N ASP A 74 0.41 -6.86 5.03
CA ASP A 74 0.35 -7.98 5.97
C ASP A 74 1.63 -7.98 6.83
N PRO A 75 1.53 -7.85 8.16
CA PRO A 75 2.71 -7.81 9.03
C PRO A 75 3.51 -9.10 9.03
N ASP A 76 2.90 -10.22 8.64
CA ASP A 76 3.58 -11.52 8.61
C ASP A 76 4.35 -11.77 7.33
N THR A 77 4.23 -10.87 6.34
CA THR A 77 4.95 -10.98 5.07
C THR A 77 6.35 -10.40 5.21
N SER A 78 7.33 -11.06 4.60
CA SER A 78 8.72 -10.60 4.63
C SER A 78 8.89 -9.29 3.86
N VAL A 79 9.80 -8.45 4.35
CA VAL A 79 10.18 -7.19 3.70
C VAL A 79 10.87 -7.48 2.37
N ILE A 80 10.54 -6.70 1.34
CA ILE A 80 11.24 -6.76 0.04
C ILE A 80 12.46 -5.84 0.13
N PRO A 81 13.69 -6.37 -0.05
CA PRO A 81 14.91 -5.61 0.23
C PRO A 81 15.09 -4.32 -0.57
N TYR A 82 14.59 -4.26 -1.81
CA TYR A 82 14.76 -3.09 -2.64
C TYR A 82 13.62 -2.08 -2.53
N ILE A 83 12.66 -2.31 -1.65
CA ILE A 83 11.60 -1.37 -1.34
C ILE A 83 11.88 -0.81 0.06
N LYS A 84 11.80 0.52 0.19
CA LYS A 84 12.03 1.16 1.48
C LYS A 84 11.11 0.58 2.56
N SER A 85 11.67 0.32 3.72
CA SER A 85 10.92 -0.11 4.90
C SER A 85 11.26 0.80 6.08
N TYR A 86 10.45 0.72 7.12
CA TYR A 86 10.55 1.59 8.29
C TYR A 86 10.68 0.74 9.55
N ASP A 87 11.35 1.29 10.54
CA ASP A 87 11.43 0.65 11.86
C ASP A 87 10.13 0.90 12.61
N TRP A 88 9.57 -0.17 13.12
CA TRP A 88 8.32 -0.12 13.87
C TRP A 88 8.56 -0.36 15.37
#